data_7b6f1fd9b249aebec2dd973cd6d060fc
#
_entry.id   7b6f1fd9b249aebec2dd973cd6d060fc
#
_cell.length_a   1.000
_cell.length_b   1.000
_cell.length_c   1.000
_cell.angle_alpha   90.00
_cell.angle_beta   90.00
_cell.angle_gamma   90.00
#
_symmetry.space_group_name_H-M   'P 1'
#
loop_
_entity.id
_entity.type
_entity.pdbx_description
1 polymer ?
#
loop_
_entity_poly.entity_id
_entity_poly.type
_entity_poly.pdbx_seq_one_letter_code
_entity_poly.pdbx_strand_id
1 'polypeptide(L)'
;RRQRQMCIRDRYNPLKNLIFGGRLSGDNLVYNGTRRGHYAGTEYLAWMYKSKKPTYKQSARIVLNTEQSTVPAWEASLARTEKEINVSKDKQATRRWWNDFWKRSFIEGEGEAGDAIRNYTLFRYMLGCNAYSQWPTKFNGGLFTFDPMYVDQIMEFTPDFRKWGGGTMTAQNQRLVYWPMLKSGDFDLMKSQFDFYLRLLPTAEARTRAYWGHAGACFTEQMENFGLPNPAEYGFKRPASFDKGLEYNAWLEYEWDTVLEFCQMILETARYDSLDISCYTPLIESSLSFFDEHYLSLIHI
;
A
#
# COMPACT_ATOMS: atom_id res chain seq x y z
N ARG A 1 -23.24 17.41 7.11
CA ARG A 1 -21.91 16.84 7.35
C ARG A 1 -21.90 15.33 7.10
N ARG A 2 -22.71 14.48 7.78
CA ARG A 2 -22.83 13.02 7.48
C ARG A 2 -23.14 12.73 6.00
N GLN A 3 -23.97 13.53 5.39
CA GLN A 3 -24.40 13.39 3.98
C GLN A 3 -23.23 13.64 3.01
N ARG A 4 -22.32 14.57 3.31
CA ARG A 4 -21.13 14.84 2.48
C ARG A 4 -20.15 13.65 2.46
N GLN A 5 -19.88 13.04 3.59
CA GLN A 5 -19.01 11.85 3.67
C GLN A 5 -19.61 10.63 2.97
N MET A 6 -20.94 10.43 3.07
CA MET A 6 -21.62 9.37 2.33
C MET A 6 -21.47 9.55 0.83
N CYS A 7 -21.71 10.74 0.30
CA CYS A 7 -21.54 11.04 -1.14
C CYS A 7 -20.11 10.80 -1.64
N ILE A 8 -19.10 11.05 -0.82
CA ILE A 8 -17.69 10.79 -1.17
C ILE A 8 -17.41 9.29 -1.19
N ARG A 9 -17.83 8.56 -0.16
CA ARG A 9 -17.62 7.10 -0.05
C ARG A 9 -18.38 6.28 -1.10
N ASP A 10 -19.50 6.79 -1.60
CA ASP A 10 -20.28 6.12 -2.64
C ASP A 10 -19.58 6.13 -4.02
N ARG A 11 -18.61 7.02 -4.25
CA ARG A 11 -17.86 7.11 -5.51
C ARG A 11 -16.85 5.99 -5.69
N TYR A 12 -16.16 5.64 -4.62
CA TYR A 12 -15.17 4.58 -4.61
C TYR A 12 -15.15 3.90 -3.23
N ASN A 13 -15.48 2.62 -3.19
CA ASN A 13 -15.44 1.83 -1.96
C ASN A 13 -14.57 0.58 -2.15
N PRO A 14 -13.27 0.65 -1.78
CA PRO A 14 -12.33 -0.46 -1.93
C PRO A 14 -12.63 -1.65 -1.02
N LEU A 15 -13.50 -1.48 -0.03
CA LEU A 15 -13.88 -2.55 0.92
C LEU A 15 -15.21 -3.20 0.57
N LYS A 16 -15.94 -2.68 -0.43
CA LYS A 16 -17.23 -3.26 -0.80
C LYS A 16 -17.05 -4.68 -1.35
N ASN A 17 -17.64 -5.66 -0.69
CA ASN A 17 -17.52 -7.07 -1.04
C ASN A 17 -16.06 -7.56 -1.13
N LEU A 18 -15.15 -6.96 -0.37
CA LEU A 18 -13.76 -7.39 -0.32
C LEU A 18 -13.66 -8.70 0.45
N ILE A 19 -13.15 -9.71 -0.20
CA ILE A 19 -12.88 -11.03 0.36
C ILE A 19 -11.39 -11.29 0.26
N PHE A 20 -10.78 -11.73 1.33
CA PHE A 20 -9.39 -12.18 1.37
C PHE A 20 -9.28 -13.49 2.12
N GLY A 21 -8.32 -14.30 1.74
CA GLY A 21 -8.05 -15.56 2.39
C GLY A 21 -7.24 -16.49 1.50
N GLY A 22 -7.27 -17.78 1.81
CA GLY A 22 -6.49 -18.74 1.05
C GLY A 22 -6.88 -20.18 1.33
N ARG A 23 -6.22 -21.06 0.60
CA ARG A 23 -6.35 -22.53 0.74
C ARG A 23 -4.98 -23.12 1.07
N LEU A 24 -4.92 -23.89 2.13
CA LEU A 24 -3.80 -24.76 2.42
C LEU A 24 -4.08 -26.16 1.86
N SER A 25 -3.22 -26.66 1.02
CA SER A 25 -3.24 -28.03 0.51
C SER A 25 -1.85 -28.66 0.59
N GLY A 26 -1.78 -29.97 0.48
CA GLY A 26 -0.48 -30.66 0.47
C GLY A 26 -0.64 -32.18 0.45
N ASP A 27 0.43 -32.84 0.03
CA ASP A 27 0.47 -34.27 -0.04
C ASP A 27 0.49 -34.86 1.38
N ASN A 28 -0.32 -35.88 1.62
CA ASN A 28 -0.31 -36.60 2.88
C ASN A 28 -0.64 -35.74 4.12
N LEU A 29 -1.36 -34.60 3.95
CA LEU A 29 -1.82 -33.75 5.05
C LEU A 29 -3.25 -34.15 5.46
N VAL A 30 -3.46 -34.28 6.76
CA VAL A 30 -4.77 -34.47 7.36
C VAL A 30 -5.02 -33.45 8.47
N TYR A 31 -6.23 -32.96 8.54
CA TYR A 31 -6.64 -32.04 9.58
C TYR A 31 -6.52 -32.70 10.97
N ASN A 32 -5.96 -31.97 11.94
CA ASN A 32 -5.68 -32.45 13.29
C ASN A 32 -6.26 -31.54 14.38
N GLY A 33 -7.33 -30.81 14.07
CA GLY A 33 -8.03 -29.96 15.04
C GLY A 33 -7.57 -28.51 15.01
N THR A 34 -8.05 -27.75 16.00
CA THR A 34 -7.70 -26.35 16.21
C THR A 34 -7.04 -26.15 17.56
N ARG A 35 -6.22 -25.11 17.66
CA ARG A 35 -5.62 -24.66 18.92
C ARG A 35 -5.73 -23.14 19.02
N ARG A 36 -6.17 -22.65 20.18
CA ARG A 36 -6.07 -21.24 20.52
C ARG A 36 -4.73 -20.96 21.15
N GLY A 37 -4.19 -19.80 20.89
CA GLY A 37 -2.94 -19.32 21.46
C GLY A 37 -2.90 -17.81 21.47
N HIS A 38 -1.84 -17.29 22.06
CA HIS A 38 -1.56 -15.88 22.13
C HIS A 38 -0.13 -15.65 21.62
N TYR A 39 0.06 -14.64 20.77
CA TYR A 39 1.35 -14.27 20.25
C TYR A 39 1.43 -12.75 20.05
N ALA A 40 2.46 -12.12 20.56
CA ALA A 40 2.75 -10.69 20.40
C ALA A 40 1.53 -9.78 20.68
N GLY A 41 0.81 -10.01 21.79
CA GLY A 41 -0.37 -9.23 22.16
C GLY A 41 -1.66 -9.61 21.42
N THR A 42 -1.63 -10.59 20.51
CA THR A 42 -2.78 -10.98 19.68
C THR A 42 -3.20 -12.43 19.96
N GLU A 43 -4.48 -12.63 20.22
CA GLU A 43 -5.05 -13.99 20.27
C GLU A 43 -5.21 -14.54 18.85
N TYR A 44 -4.93 -15.83 18.68
CA TYR A 44 -5.10 -16.50 17.40
C TYR A 44 -5.82 -17.85 17.55
N LEU A 45 -6.45 -18.28 16.47
CA LEU A 45 -6.94 -19.64 16.27
C LEU A 45 -6.11 -20.30 15.16
N ALA A 46 -5.38 -21.35 15.51
CA ALA A 46 -4.60 -22.13 14.57
C ALA A 46 -5.37 -23.38 14.13
N TRP A 47 -5.40 -23.65 12.82
CA TRP A 47 -5.83 -24.91 12.24
C TRP A 47 -4.63 -25.81 12.06
N MET A 48 -4.63 -26.94 12.73
CA MET A 48 -3.48 -27.86 12.74
C MET A 48 -3.65 -28.96 11.70
N TYR A 49 -2.56 -29.25 11.03
CA TYR A 49 -2.45 -30.37 10.10
C TYR A 49 -1.27 -31.24 10.46
N LYS A 50 -1.38 -32.53 10.20
CA LYS A 50 -0.28 -33.49 10.37
C LYS A 50 -0.17 -34.38 9.16
N SER A 51 0.98 -35.02 8.95
CA SER A 51 1.12 -36.05 7.94
C SER A 51 0.33 -37.32 8.36
N LYS A 52 -0.37 -37.88 7.39
CA LYS A 52 -1.13 -39.14 7.59
C LYS A 52 -0.21 -40.32 7.90
N LYS A 53 0.97 -40.32 7.29
CA LYS A 53 2.01 -41.33 7.47
C LYS A 53 3.38 -40.63 7.59
N PRO A 54 4.35 -41.19 8.33
CA PRO A 54 5.71 -40.72 8.30
C PRO A 54 6.24 -40.68 6.86
N THR A 55 6.93 -39.62 6.50
CA THR A 55 7.49 -39.44 5.16
C THR A 55 8.80 -38.66 5.23
N TYR A 56 9.75 -39.01 4.37
CA TYR A 56 11.00 -38.26 4.21
C TYR A 56 10.81 -36.92 3.47
N LYS A 57 9.69 -36.77 2.75
CA LYS A 57 9.42 -35.57 1.94
C LYS A 57 7.97 -35.18 2.12
N GLN A 58 7.76 -33.94 2.50
CA GLN A 58 6.44 -33.35 2.69
C GLN A 58 6.33 -32.12 1.81
N SER A 59 5.20 -31.95 1.13
CA SER A 59 4.86 -30.71 0.43
C SER A 59 3.64 -30.07 1.07
N ALA A 60 3.67 -28.74 1.20
CA ALA A 60 2.53 -27.94 1.56
C ALA A 60 2.44 -26.76 0.59
N ARG A 61 1.22 -26.40 0.20
CA ARG A 61 0.93 -25.30 -0.71
C ARG A 61 -0.06 -24.38 -0.06
N ILE A 62 0.21 -23.09 -0.12
CA ILE A 62 -0.73 -22.04 0.30
C ILE A 62 -1.03 -21.19 -0.93
N VAL A 63 -2.30 -21.10 -1.31
CA VAL A 63 -2.78 -20.22 -2.38
C VAL A 63 -3.57 -19.11 -1.70
N LEU A 64 -3.20 -17.87 -1.95
CA LEU A 64 -3.86 -16.69 -1.40
C LEU A 64 -4.57 -15.91 -2.50
N ASN A 65 -5.72 -15.35 -2.19
CA ASN A 65 -6.43 -14.45 -3.09
C ASN A 65 -7.15 -13.34 -2.30
N THR A 66 -7.13 -12.14 -2.87
CA THR A 66 -7.87 -10.99 -2.37
C THR A 66 -8.62 -10.37 -3.54
N GLU A 67 -9.94 -10.26 -3.44
CA GLU A 67 -10.79 -9.86 -4.56
C GLU A 67 -12.08 -9.21 -4.05
N GLN A 68 -12.53 -8.15 -4.73
CA GLN A 68 -13.90 -7.63 -4.53
C GLN A 68 -14.88 -8.46 -5.36
N SER A 69 -15.60 -9.38 -4.72
CA SER A 69 -16.38 -10.41 -5.39
C SER A 69 -17.48 -10.97 -4.49
N THR A 70 -18.19 -11.98 -4.96
CA THR A 70 -19.02 -12.86 -4.11
C THR A 70 -18.20 -14.04 -3.61
N VAL A 71 -18.59 -14.62 -2.47
CA VAL A 71 -17.86 -15.78 -1.91
C VAL A 71 -17.73 -16.92 -2.93
N PRO A 72 -18.80 -17.34 -3.66
CA PRO A 72 -18.67 -18.41 -4.66
C PRO A 72 -17.71 -18.06 -5.81
N ALA A 73 -17.71 -16.79 -6.29
CA ALA A 73 -16.82 -16.37 -7.35
C ALA A 73 -15.36 -16.30 -6.87
N TRP A 74 -15.13 -15.84 -5.65
CA TRP A 74 -13.82 -15.85 -5.00
C TRP A 74 -13.28 -17.29 -4.82
N GLU A 75 -14.10 -18.22 -4.36
CA GLU A 75 -13.72 -19.63 -4.24
C GLU A 75 -13.35 -20.24 -5.60
N ALA A 76 -14.13 -19.92 -6.63
CA ALA A 76 -13.84 -20.36 -8.01
C ALA A 76 -12.52 -19.78 -8.53
N SER A 77 -12.23 -18.50 -8.24
CA SER A 77 -10.98 -17.84 -8.58
C SER A 77 -9.79 -18.52 -7.89
N LEU A 78 -9.92 -18.80 -6.59
CA LEU A 78 -8.91 -19.50 -5.80
C LEU A 78 -8.62 -20.91 -6.37
N ALA A 79 -9.68 -21.65 -6.69
CA ALA A 79 -9.56 -22.99 -7.28
C ALA A 79 -8.93 -22.97 -8.67
N ARG A 80 -9.19 -21.95 -9.48
CA ARG A 80 -8.54 -21.73 -10.78
C ARG A 80 -7.04 -21.48 -10.61
N THR A 81 -6.67 -20.54 -9.74
CA THR A 81 -5.26 -20.27 -9.43
C THR A 81 -4.53 -21.53 -8.97
N GLU A 82 -5.14 -22.35 -8.12
CA GLU A 82 -4.54 -23.60 -7.65
C GLU A 82 -4.27 -24.59 -8.79
N LYS A 83 -5.17 -24.68 -9.77
CA LYS A 83 -5.01 -25.56 -10.96
C LYS A 83 -3.93 -25.08 -11.91
N GLU A 84 -3.72 -23.78 -12.03
CA GLU A 84 -2.76 -23.15 -12.92
C GLU A 84 -1.32 -23.24 -12.42
N ILE A 85 -1.11 -23.56 -11.13
CA ILE A 85 0.23 -23.65 -10.53
C ILE A 85 1.06 -24.71 -11.21
N ASN A 86 2.20 -24.28 -11.75
CA ASN A 86 3.26 -25.13 -12.23
C ASN A 86 4.57 -24.76 -11.52
N VAL A 87 4.90 -25.52 -10.49
CA VAL A 87 6.02 -25.21 -9.58
C VAL A 87 7.34 -24.99 -10.33
N SER A 88 7.63 -25.79 -11.36
CA SER A 88 8.88 -25.64 -12.13
C SER A 88 8.90 -24.36 -12.97
N LYS A 89 7.82 -24.10 -13.69
CA LYS A 89 7.66 -22.91 -14.53
C LYS A 89 7.65 -21.64 -13.66
N ASP A 90 6.89 -21.67 -12.58
CA ASP A 90 6.73 -20.52 -11.68
C ASP A 90 8.04 -20.16 -10.97
N LYS A 91 8.79 -21.17 -10.53
CA LYS A 91 10.13 -20.99 -9.96
C LYS A 91 11.11 -20.38 -10.99
N GLN A 92 11.05 -20.81 -12.25
CA GLN A 92 11.87 -20.23 -13.30
C GLN A 92 11.47 -18.78 -13.61
N ALA A 93 10.16 -18.49 -13.64
CA ALA A 93 9.64 -17.15 -13.86
C ALA A 93 10.07 -16.21 -12.72
N THR A 94 9.93 -16.63 -11.46
CA THR A 94 10.37 -15.87 -10.28
C THR A 94 11.87 -15.58 -10.33
N ARG A 95 12.68 -16.58 -10.69
CA ARG A 95 14.13 -16.39 -10.81
C ARG A 95 14.50 -15.41 -11.91
N ARG A 96 13.83 -15.49 -13.08
CA ARG A 96 14.06 -14.54 -14.18
C ARG A 96 13.72 -13.13 -13.73
N TRP A 97 12.55 -12.94 -13.11
CA TRP A 97 12.13 -11.63 -12.63
C TRP A 97 13.15 -11.01 -11.66
N TRP A 98 13.61 -11.78 -10.64
CA TRP A 98 14.62 -11.30 -9.71
C TRP A 98 15.96 -11.02 -10.38
N ASN A 99 16.38 -11.84 -11.32
CA ASN A 99 17.62 -11.58 -12.08
C ASN A 99 17.52 -10.28 -12.89
N ASP A 100 16.38 -10.05 -13.56
CA ASP A 100 16.19 -8.84 -14.36
C ASP A 100 16.03 -7.60 -13.47
N PHE A 101 15.37 -7.73 -12.32
CA PHE A 101 15.29 -6.68 -11.31
C PHE A 101 16.67 -6.27 -10.80
N TRP A 102 17.52 -7.23 -10.45
CA TRP A 102 18.87 -6.93 -9.94
C TRP A 102 19.83 -6.39 -11.01
N LYS A 103 19.63 -6.73 -12.28
CA LYS A 103 20.42 -6.16 -13.38
C LYS A 103 20.15 -4.68 -13.62
N ARG A 104 18.99 -4.16 -13.23
CA ARG A 104 18.65 -2.74 -13.41
C ARG A 104 19.54 -1.82 -12.58
N SER A 105 19.80 -2.20 -11.35
CA SER A 105 20.61 -1.41 -10.42
C SER A 105 21.18 -2.29 -9.31
N PHE A 106 22.47 -2.11 -9.04
CA PHE A 106 23.17 -2.75 -7.93
C PHE A 106 24.37 -1.88 -7.53
N ILE A 107 24.87 -2.09 -6.33
CA ILE A 107 26.07 -1.43 -5.83
C ILE A 107 27.04 -2.51 -5.41
N GLU A 108 28.27 -2.44 -5.90
CA GLU A 108 29.40 -3.29 -5.51
C GLU A 108 30.49 -2.45 -4.85
N GLY A 109 31.19 -3.03 -3.89
CA GLY A 109 32.29 -2.38 -3.19
C GLY A 109 32.86 -3.28 -2.12
N GLU A 110 33.95 -2.83 -1.52
CA GLU A 110 34.72 -3.55 -0.51
C GLU A 110 34.90 -2.74 0.77
N GLY A 111 35.30 -3.40 1.84
CA GLY A 111 35.68 -2.77 3.10
C GLY A 111 34.53 -2.05 3.80
N GLU A 112 34.75 -0.80 4.20
CA GLU A 112 33.81 0.02 4.97
C GLU A 112 32.48 0.31 4.24
N ALA A 113 32.43 0.15 2.92
CA ALA A 113 31.21 0.30 2.15
C ALA A 113 30.20 -0.85 2.36
N GLY A 114 30.61 -1.95 3.01
CA GLY A 114 29.78 -3.17 3.14
C GLY A 114 28.41 -2.93 3.77
N ASP A 115 28.31 -2.06 4.78
CA ASP A 115 27.03 -1.74 5.43
C ASP A 115 26.10 -0.94 4.51
N ALA A 116 26.62 0.02 3.77
CA ALA A 116 25.84 0.79 2.81
C ALA A 116 25.30 -0.10 1.68
N ILE A 117 26.13 -0.99 1.16
CA ILE A 117 25.77 -1.96 0.11
C ILE A 117 24.69 -2.90 0.61
N ARG A 118 24.85 -3.44 1.81
CA ARG A 118 23.85 -4.32 2.44
C ARG A 118 22.52 -3.61 2.63
N ASN A 119 22.53 -2.38 3.15
CA ASN A 119 21.32 -1.61 3.39
C ASN A 119 20.60 -1.25 2.07
N TYR A 120 21.34 -0.85 1.03
CA TYR A 120 20.80 -0.64 -0.30
C TYR A 120 20.15 -1.91 -0.87
N THR A 121 20.84 -3.04 -0.78
CA THR A 121 20.36 -4.33 -1.27
C THR A 121 19.09 -4.76 -0.54
N LEU A 122 19.07 -4.67 0.81
CA LEU A 122 17.91 -5.03 1.62
C LEU A 122 16.71 -4.09 1.33
N PHE A 123 16.95 -2.79 1.25
CA PHE A 123 15.91 -1.83 0.93
C PHE A 123 15.30 -2.12 -0.44
N ARG A 124 16.13 -2.29 -1.45
CA ARG A 124 15.68 -2.61 -2.80
C ARG A 124 14.96 -3.96 -2.90
N TYR A 125 15.43 -4.96 -2.16
CA TYR A 125 14.73 -6.25 -2.01
C TYR A 125 13.32 -6.08 -1.45
N MET A 126 13.16 -5.27 -0.40
CA MET A 126 11.85 -4.99 0.19
C MET A 126 10.93 -4.24 -0.79
N LEU A 127 11.46 -3.33 -1.59
CA LEU A 127 10.69 -2.69 -2.67
C LEU A 127 10.19 -3.70 -3.69
N GLY A 128 11.06 -4.60 -4.15
CA GLY A 128 10.70 -5.68 -5.07
C GLY A 128 9.63 -6.63 -4.51
N CYS A 129 9.66 -6.92 -3.21
CA CYS A 129 8.62 -7.73 -2.56
C CYS A 129 7.24 -7.05 -2.52
N ASN A 130 7.19 -5.72 -2.59
CA ASN A 130 5.95 -4.93 -2.62
C ASN A 130 5.51 -4.56 -4.05
N ALA A 131 6.18 -5.07 -5.08
CA ALA A 131 5.91 -4.73 -6.48
C ALA A 131 4.52 -5.18 -6.94
N TYR A 132 3.96 -4.45 -7.92
CA TYR A 132 2.75 -4.79 -8.67
C TYR A 132 1.46 -4.94 -7.87
N SER A 133 1.41 -4.41 -6.66
CA SER A 133 0.14 -4.29 -5.94
C SER A 133 -0.77 -3.26 -6.60
N GLN A 134 -2.09 -3.43 -6.48
CA GLN A 134 -3.03 -2.35 -6.77
C GLN A 134 -2.96 -1.19 -5.76
N TRP A 135 -2.25 -1.39 -4.65
CA TRP A 135 -2.01 -0.41 -3.60
C TRP A 135 -0.55 0.00 -3.61
N PRO A 136 -0.26 1.27 -3.31
CA PRO A 136 1.12 1.69 -3.16
C PRO A 136 1.80 1.01 -1.97
N THR A 137 3.12 0.93 -2.04
CA THR A 137 3.93 0.47 -0.92
C THR A 137 3.77 1.43 0.26
N LYS A 138 3.34 0.92 1.38
CA LYS A 138 3.28 1.70 2.62
C LYS A 138 4.66 1.80 3.25
N PHE A 139 4.98 3.00 3.74
CA PHE A 139 6.17 3.22 4.55
C PHE A 139 5.83 4.13 5.73
N ASN A 140 5.38 3.54 6.82
CA ASN A 140 5.02 4.24 8.05
C ASN A 140 5.95 3.82 9.19
N GLY A 141 7.26 3.96 9.01
CA GLY A 141 8.32 3.49 9.91
C GLY A 141 8.85 2.09 9.59
N GLY A 142 8.33 1.44 8.56
CA GLY A 142 8.79 0.16 8.03
C GLY A 142 8.07 -0.19 6.73
N LEU A 143 8.76 -0.90 5.83
CA LEU A 143 8.21 -1.39 4.58
C LEU A 143 7.38 -2.66 4.76
N PHE A 144 7.71 -3.45 5.79
CA PHE A 144 6.97 -4.63 6.21
C PHE A 144 6.36 -4.42 7.59
N THR A 145 5.31 -5.16 7.87
CA THR A 145 4.82 -5.32 9.24
C THR A 145 5.83 -6.10 10.08
N PHE A 146 5.90 -5.79 11.35
CA PHE A 146 6.77 -6.50 12.30
C PHE A 146 6.12 -6.58 13.68
N ASP A 147 6.58 -7.53 14.50
CA ASP A 147 6.05 -7.71 15.84
C ASP A 147 6.44 -6.55 16.73
N PRO A 148 5.48 -5.77 17.24
CA PRO A 148 5.77 -4.57 18.02
C PRO A 148 6.49 -4.86 19.33
N MET A 149 6.35 -6.05 19.89
CA MET A 149 7.05 -6.47 21.12
C MET A 149 8.58 -6.36 21.03
N TYR A 150 9.15 -6.36 19.83
CA TYR A 150 10.60 -6.18 19.63
C TYR A 150 11.02 -4.72 19.58
N VAL A 151 10.04 -3.78 19.54
CA VAL A 151 10.30 -2.35 19.39
C VAL A 151 9.80 -1.57 20.60
N ASP A 152 8.62 -1.94 21.09
CA ASP A 152 7.98 -1.28 22.25
C ASP A 152 7.11 -2.31 22.99
N GLN A 153 7.45 -2.57 24.25
CA GLN A 153 6.78 -3.57 25.08
C GLN A 153 5.57 -2.99 25.86
N ILE A 154 5.36 -1.69 25.80
CA ILE A 154 4.35 -0.99 26.60
C ILE A 154 3.08 -0.73 25.79
N MET A 155 3.20 -0.51 24.49
CA MET A 155 2.06 -0.19 23.63
C MET A 155 1.30 -1.44 23.18
N GLU A 156 -0.03 -1.36 23.21
CA GLU A 156 -0.89 -2.33 22.53
C GLU A 156 -0.90 -2.05 21.03
N PHE A 157 -0.53 -3.05 20.24
CA PHE A 157 -0.42 -2.92 18.79
C PHE A 157 -1.32 -3.90 18.06
N THR A 158 -1.70 -3.51 16.85
CA THR A 158 -2.39 -4.39 15.92
C THR A 158 -1.40 -5.27 15.16
N PRO A 159 -1.85 -6.40 14.58
CA PRO A 159 -0.99 -7.24 13.72
C PRO A 159 -0.40 -6.52 12.50
N ASP A 160 -1.02 -5.43 12.03
CA ASP A 160 -0.51 -4.59 10.93
C ASP A 160 0.33 -3.42 11.47
N PHE A 161 1.24 -3.71 12.38
CA PHE A 161 2.07 -2.67 12.99
C PHE A 161 3.18 -2.21 12.04
N ARG A 162 3.30 -0.88 11.87
CA ARG A 162 4.33 -0.19 11.09
C ARG A 162 4.81 1.10 11.77
N LYS A 163 4.83 1.14 13.08
CA LYS A 163 5.21 2.27 13.95
C LYS A 163 4.30 3.50 13.85
N TRP A 164 4.07 4.06 12.67
CA TRP A 164 3.29 5.30 12.47
C TRP A 164 1.87 5.04 11.90
N GLY A 165 1.30 3.90 12.20
CA GLY A 165 -0.02 3.51 11.74
C GLY A 165 0.01 2.67 10.44
N GLY A 166 -0.47 1.43 10.55
CA GLY A 166 -0.51 0.49 9.42
C GLY A 166 -1.64 0.77 8.44
N GLY A 167 -2.70 1.45 8.89
CA GLY A 167 -3.96 1.59 8.14
C GLY A 167 -3.96 2.65 7.04
N THR A 168 -3.02 3.59 7.03
CA THR A 168 -3.05 4.77 6.17
C THR A 168 -1.96 4.79 5.11
N MET A 169 -2.21 5.57 4.05
CA MET A 169 -1.23 5.97 3.05
C MET A 169 -0.68 7.33 3.46
N THR A 170 0.58 7.37 3.84
CA THR A 170 1.28 8.57 4.34
C THR A 170 2.15 9.11 3.21
N ALA A 171 1.73 10.19 2.57
CA ALA A 171 2.36 10.72 1.36
C ALA A 171 3.82 11.12 1.58
N GLN A 172 4.11 11.83 2.67
CA GLN A 172 5.45 12.24 3.04
C GLN A 172 6.41 11.04 3.17
N ASN A 173 5.95 9.95 3.74
CA ASN A 173 6.77 8.75 3.86
C ASN A 173 6.89 7.98 2.54
N GLN A 174 5.84 7.95 1.72
CA GLN A 174 5.85 7.27 0.42
C GLN A 174 6.88 7.85 -0.55
N ARG A 175 7.14 9.17 -0.52
CA ARG A 175 8.16 9.77 -1.36
C ARG A 175 9.55 9.15 -1.16
N LEU A 176 9.87 8.73 0.07
CA LEU A 176 11.13 8.03 0.39
C LEU A 176 11.24 6.66 -0.28
N VAL A 177 10.11 6.06 -0.63
CA VAL A 177 10.02 4.77 -1.33
C VAL A 177 10.17 4.96 -2.83
N TYR A 178 9.48 5.96 -3.41
CA TYR A 178 9.30 6.07 -4.86
C TYR A 178 10.39 6.91 -5.55
N TRP A 179 10.94 7.96 -4.93
CA TRP A 179 12.07 8.70 -5.50
C TRP A 179 13.28 7.82 -5.83
N PRO A 180 13.71 6.88 -4.96
CA PRO A 180 14.80 5.97 -5.29
C PRO A 180 14.54 5.08 -6.50
N MET A 181 13.27 4.75 -6.80
CA MET A 181 12.90 3.90 -7.94
C MET A 181 13.22 4.58 -9.28
N LEU A 182 13.14 5.92 -9.37
CA LEU A 182 13.59 6.66 -10.55
C LEU A 182 15.08 6.45 -10.82
N LYS A 183 15.90 6.44 -9.77
CA LYS A 183 17.35 6.25 -9.87
C LYS A 183 17.73 4.80 -10.18
N SER A 184 16.96 3.84 -9.70
CA SER A 184 17.21 2.42 -9.96
C SER A 184 16.59 1.89 -11.26
N GLY A 185 15.82 2.72 -11.98
CA GLY A 185 15.12 2.31 -13.21
C GLY A 185 13.95 1.35 -12.97
N ASP A 186 13.37 1.37 -11.77
CA ASP A 186 12.25 0.49 -11.40
C ASP A 186 10.90 1.18 -11.67
N PHE A 187 10.72 1.76 -12.86
CA PHE A 187 9.56 2.57 -13.25
C PHE A 187 8.25 1.79 -13.22
N ASP A 188 8.30 0.51 -13.56
CA ASP A 188 7.15 -0.39 -13.53
C ASP A 188 6.58 -0.58 -12.10
N LEU A 189 7.41 -0.47 -11.07
CA LEU A 189 6.98 -0.54 -9.67
C LEU A 189 6.29 0.73 -9.19
N MET A 190 6.54 1.85 -9.84
CA MET A 190 5.96 3.15 -9.46
C MET A 190 4.48 3.27 -9.84
N LYS A 191 4.02 2.49 -10.82
CA LYS A 191 2.64 2.55 -11.31
C LYS A 191 1.59 2.34 -10.23
N SER A 192 1.85 1.51 -9.24
CA SER A 192 0.89 1.26 -8.15
C SER A 192 0.55 2.53 -7.36
N GLN A 193 1.50 3.44 -7.19
CA GLN A 193 1.26 4.74 -6.57
C GLN A 193 0.51 5.69 -7.51
N PHE A 194 0.94 5.81 -8.76
CA PHE A 194 0.31 6.70 -9.74
C PHE A 194 -1.16 6.32 -9.96
N ASP A 195 -1.42 5.03 -10.16
CA ASP A 195 -2.77 4.48 -10.33
C ASP A 195 -3.64 4.67 -9.07
N PHE A 196 -3.04 4.63 -7.89
CA PHE A 196 -3.77 4.88 -6.64
C PHE A 196 -4.26 6.33 -6.57
N TYR A 197 -3.41 7.32 -6.77
CA TYR A 197 -3.80 8.73 -6.75
C TYR A 197 -4.77 9.07 -7.88
N LEU A 198 -4.58 8.51 -9.07
CA LEU A 198 -5.51 8.67 -10.18
C LEU A 198 -6.91 8.11 -9.85
N ARG A 199 -7.00 6.93 -9.23
CA ARG A 199 -8.28 6.38 -8.77
C ARG A 199 -8.98 7.25 -7.74
N LEU A 200 -8.23 7.93 -6.90
CA LEU A 200 -8.75 8.79 -5.85
C LEU A 200 -9.07 10.22 -6.32
N LEU A 201 -8.69 10.58 -7.54
CA LEU A 201 -8.90 11.92 -8.10
C LEU A 201 -10.35 12.40 -7.96
N PRO A 202 -11.40 11.63 -8.33
CA PRO A 202 -12.78 12.08 -8.16
C PRO A 202 -13.17 12.33 -6.69
N THR A 203 -12.56 11.59 -5.75
CA THR A 203 -12.79 11.78 -4.31
C THR A 203 -12.12 13.06 -3.81
N ALA A 204 -10.88 13.30 -4.23
CA ALA A 204 -10.12 14.52 -3.89
C ALA A 204 -10.81 15.79 -4.42
N GLU A 205 -11.25 15.80 -5.68
CA GLU A 205 -12.02 16.90 -6.25
C GLU A 205 -13.37 17.14 -5.55
N ALA A 206 -14.07 16.06 -5.18
CA ALA A 206 -15.31 16.19 -4.41
C ALA A 206 -15.05 16.76 -3.01
N ARG A 207 -13.92 16.41 -2.40
CA ARG A 207 -13.49 16.97 -1.12
C ARG A 207 -13.16 18.45 -1.25
N THR A 208 -12.39 18.85 -2.25
CA THR A 208 -12.07 20.25 -2.54
C THR A 208 -13.34 21.09 -2.67
N ARG A 209 -14.29 20.67 -3.48
CA ARG A 209 -15.58 21.37 -3.64
C ARG A 209 -16.37 21.46 -2.34
N ALA A 210 -16.34 20.40 -1.51
CA ALA A 210 -17.11 20.33 -0.27
C ALA A 210 -16.56 21.19 0.87
N TYR A 211 -15.24 21.30 0.97
CA TYR A 211 -14.57 21.96 2.10
C TYR A 211 -13.95 23.31 1.72
N TRP A 212 -13.50 23.47 0.50
CA TRP A 212 -12.81 24.68 0.03
C TRP A 212 -13.62 25.50 -0.97
N GLY A 213 -14.64 24.93 -1.61
CA GLY A 213 -15.58 25.64 -2.45
C GLY A 213 -15.10 25.93 -3.88
N HIS A 214 -13.99 25.36 -4.31
CA HIS A 214 -13.43 25.58 -5.65
C HIS A 214 -13.08 24.26 -6.37
N ALA A 215 -12.55 24.33 -7.57
CA ALA A 215 -12.09 23.19 -8.37
C ALA A 215 -10.70 22.69 -7.94
N GLY A 216 -10.24 21.62 -8.57
CA GLY A 216 -8.96 20.99 -8.33
C GLY A 216 -8.99 19.87 -7.30
N ALA A 217 -7.91 19.12 -7.23
CA ALA A 217 -7.77 17.96 -6.35
C ALA A 217 -6.85 18.27 -5.16
N CYS A 218 -7.39 18.10 -3.95
CA CYS A 218 -6.66 18.25 -2.70
C CYS A 218 -6.53 16.89 -2.00
N PHE A 219 -5.31 16.47 -1.75
CA PHE A 219 -4.98 15.25 -1.02
C PHE A 219 -4.34 15.62 0.31
N THR A 220 -4.83 15.03 1.41
CA THR A 220 -4.16 15.17 2.72
C THR A 220 -2.90 14.32 2.78
N GLU A 221 -2.00 14.67 3.68
CA GLU A 221 -0.76 13.92 3.89
C GLU A 221 -1.03 12.45 4.24
N GLN A 222 -2.01 12.20 5.12
CA GLN A 222 -2.44 10.85 5.47
C GLN A 222 -3.85 10.57 4.96
N MET A 223 -3.98 9.51 4.20
CA MET A 223 -5.25 9.10 3.60
C MET A 223 -5.58 7.64 3.91
N GLU A 224 -6.87 7.38 4.07
CA GLU A 224 -7.42 6.02 3.98
C GLU A 224 -7.47 5.55 2.53
N ASN A 225 -7.74 4.26 2.35
CA ASN A 225 -7.94 3.65 1.02
C ASN A 225 -9.08 4.28 0.21
N PHE A 226 -9.97 5.02 0.86
CA PHE A 226 -11.06 5.78 0.23
C PHE A 226 -10.64 7.14 -0.32
N GLY A 227 -9.43 7.61 -0.01
CA GLY A 227 -8.99 8.97 -0.31
C GLY A 227 -9.50 10.02 0.66
N LEU A 228 -9.98 9.60 1.82
CA LEU A 228 -10.39 10.50 2.91
C LEU A 228 -9.27 10.62 3.94
N PRO A 229 -9.22 11.74 4.70
CA PRO A 229 -8.27 11.92 5.78
C PRO A 229 -8.31 10.77 6.78
N ASN A 230 -7.18 10.47 7.34
CA ASN A 230 -7.07 9.47 8.40
C ASN A 230 -7.83 9.93 9.66
N PRO A 231 -8.77 9.14 10.19
CA PRO A 231 -9.49 9.48 11.40
C PRO A 231 -8.70 9.24 12.69
N ALA A 232 -7.49 8.69 12.61
CA ALA A 232 -6.66 8.41 13.76
C ALA A 232 -6.22 9.70 14.44
N GLU A 233 -6.17 9.65 15.76
CA GLU A 233 -5.95 10.82 16.57
C GLU A 233 -4.47 11.13 16.83
N TYR A 234 -3.63 10.12 16.76
CA TYR A 234 -2.19 10.19 17.06
C TYR A 234 -1.83 10.99 18.34
N GLY A 235 -2.70 10.94 19.34
CA GLY A 235 -2.49 11.65 20.60
C GLY A 235 -2.88 13.14 20.61
N PHE A 236 -3.42 13.68 19.52
CA PHE A 236 -3.86 15.09 19.44
C PHE A 236 -5.24 15.35 20.05
N LYS A 237 -5.86 14.36 20.67
CA LYS A 237 -7.15 14.48 21.39
C LYS A 237 -8.24 15.14 20.55
N ARG A 238 -8.46 14.62 19.34
CA ARG A 238 -9.49 15.09 18.42
C ARG A 238 -10.86 15.13 19.10
N PRO A 239 -11.57 16.25 19.11
CA PRO A 239 -12.93 16.31 19.65
C PRO A 239 -13.88 15.37 18.92
N ALA A 240 -14.77 14.70 19.65
CA ALA A 240 -15.75 13.77 19.04
C ALA A 240 -16.67 14.47 18.03
N SER A 241 -16.88 15.77 18.17
CA SER A 241 -17.68 16.60 17.26
C SER A 241 -16.92 17.12 16.05
N PHE A 242 -15.61 16.93 15.97
CA PHE A 242 -14.80 17.40 14.85
C PHE A 242 -15.21 16.70 13.54
N ASP A 243 -15.18 17.41 12.43
CA ASP A 243 -15.59 16.86 11.14
C ASP A 243 -14.59 15.76 10.70
N LYS A 244 -15.13 14.56 10.45
CA LYS A 244 -14.31 13.40 10.04
C LYS A 244 -13.75 13.51 8.63
N GLY A 245 -14.21 14.45 7.84
CA GLY A 245 -13.70 14.75 6.50
C GLY A 245 -12.50 15.69 6.49
N LEU A 246 -12.12 16.19 7.67
CA LEU A 246 -10.94 17.03 7.88
C LEU A 246 -9.97 16.33 8.84
N GLU A 247 -8.68 16.52 8.61
CA GLU A 247 -7.64 16.09 9.53
C GLU A 247 -7.55 17.04 10.71
N TYR A 248 -7.55 16.53 11.95
CA TYR A 248 -7.49 17.37 13.14
C TYR A 248 -6.09 17.99 13.34
N ASN A 249 -5.07 17.30 12.91
CA ASN A 249 -3.72 17.81 12.88
C ASN A 249 -3.53 18.73 11.66
N ALA A 250 -3.31 20.02 11.90
CA ALA A 250 -3.12 21.00 10.83
C ALA A 250 -1.95 20.68 9.91
N TRP A 251 -0.86 20.12 10.41
CA TRP A 251 0.25 19.65 9.60
C TRP A 251 -0.22 18.63 8.54
N LEU A 252 -0.90 17.60 8.98
CA LEU A 252 -1.37 16.53 8.10
C LEU A 252 -2.48 17.00 7.16
N GLU A 253 -3.29 17.97 7.58
CA GLU A 253 -4.36 18.53 6.76
C GLU A 253 -3.82 19.40 5.62
N TYR A 254 -2.80 20.23 5.87
CA TYR A 254 -2.36 21.28 4.96
C TYR A 254 -1.05 20.96 4.23
N GLU A 255 -0.45 19.80 4.42
CA GLU A 255 0.73 19.34 3.67
C GLU A 255 0.30 18.78 2.29
N TRP A 256 -0.30 19.64 1.47
CA TRP A 256 -0.88 19.26 0.17
C TRP A 256 0.16 19.14 -0.95
N ASP A 257 1.30 19.75 -0.79
CA ASP A 257 2.38 19.83 -1.77
C ASP A 257 3.01 18.46 -2.07
N THR A 258 2.90 17.50 -1.16
CA THR A 258 3.48 16.16 -1.36
C THR A 258 2.93 15.47 -2.62
N VAL A 259 1.68 15.71 -3.00
CA VAL A 259 1.11 15.15 -4.24
C VAL A 259 1.79 15.72 -5.49
N LEU A 260 2.29 16.94 -5.43
CA LEU A 260 3.04 17.54 -6.54
C LEU A 260 4.38 16.83 -6.78
N GLU A 261 5.02 16.30 -5.73
CA GLU A 261 6.17 15.40 -5.89
C GLU A 261 5.80 14.14 -6.69
N PHE A 262 4.62 13.58 -6.47
CA PHE A 262 4.14 12.43 -7.24
C PHE A 262 3.82 12.79 -8.69
N CYS A 263 3.24 13.97 -8.92
CA CYS A 263 3.06 14.51 -10.27
C CYS A 263 4.42 14.68 -10.98
N GLN A 264 5.42 15.21 -10.28
CA GLN A 264 6.78 15.32 -10.81
C GLN A 264 7.38 13.94 -11.10
N MET A 265 7.20 12.93 -10.22
CA MET A 265 7.66 11.57 -10.49
C MET A 265 7.05 10.98 -11.76
N ILE A 266 5.76 11.25 -12.03
CA ILE A 266 5.10 10.85 -13.28
C ILE A 266 5.81 11.50 -14.49
N LEU A 267 6.05 12.80 -14.43
CA LEU A 267 6.77 13.52 -15.50
C LEU A 267 8.20 12.99 -15.69
N GLU A 268 8.90 12.70 -14.60
CA GLU A 268 10.26 12.14 -14.65
C GLU A 268 10.29 10.72 -15.24
N THR A 269 9.25 9.88 -15.02
CA THR A 269 9.18 8.57 -15.69
C THR A 269 9.04 8.73 -17.21
N ALA A 270 8.27 9.69 -17.68
CA ALA A 270 8.21 10.00 -19.11
C ALA A 270 9.57 10.44 -19.66
N ARG A 271 10.29 11.25 -18.88
CA ARG A 271 11.61 11.77 -19.28
C ARG A 271 12.69 10.68 -19.33
N TYR A 272 12.68 9.74 -18.37
CA TYR A 272 13.75 8.73 -18.26
C TYR A 272 13.47 7.46 -19.06
N ASP A 273 12.21 7.05 -19.19
CA ASP A 273 11.81 5.78 -19.81
C ASP A 273 10.86 5.95 -21.01
N SER A 274 10.59 7.19 -21.43
CA SER A 274 9.62 7.48 -22.49
C SER A 274 8.24 6.86 -22.25
N LEU A 275 7.86 6.68 -20.98
CA LEU A 275 6.56 6.15 -20.62
C LEU A 275 5.45 7.08 -21.10
N ASP A 276 4.41 6.54 -21.73
CA ASP A 276 3.20 7.29 -22.01
C ASP A 276 2.47 7.60 -20.69
N ILE A 277 2.46 8.86 -20.33
CA ILE A 277 1.82 9.38 -19.11
C ILE A 277 0.49 10.07 -19.37
N SER A 278 -0.04 10.00 -20.59
CA SER A 278 -1.28 10.71 -20.97
C SER A 278 -2.46 10.37 -20.05
N CYS A 279 -2.53 9.13 -19.54
CA CYS A 279 -3.56 8.72 -18.60
C CYS A 279 -3.47 9.43 -17.23
N TYR A 280 -2.31 9.96 -16.85
CA TYR A 280 -2.09 10.67 -15.58
C TYR A 280 -2.23 12.20 -15.70
N THR A 281 -2.33 12.74 -16.91
CA THR A 281 -2.51 14.18 -17.14
C THR A 281 -3.66 14.78 -16.31
N PRO A 282 -4.84 14.13 -16.19
CA PRO A 282 -5.92 14.67 -15.36
C PRO A 282 -5.55 14.81 -13.87
N LEU A 283 -4.74 13.91 -13.33
CA LEU A 283 -4.25 14.01 -11.95
C LEU A 283 -3.33 15.22 -11.77
N ILE A 284 -2.40 15.41 -12.71
CA ILE A 284 -1.44 16.53 -12.69
C ILE A 284 -2.18 17.87 -12.81
N GLU A 285 -3.04 17.99 -13.81
CA GLU A 285 -3.80 19.23 -14.07
C GLU A 285 -4.71 19.59 -12.90
N SER A 286 -5.45 18.62 -12.37
CA SER A 286 -6.36 18.88 -11.27
C SER A 286 -5.63 19.22 -9.96
N SER A 287 -4.46 18.61 -9.71
CA SER A 287 -3.61 18.96 -8.57
C SER A 287 -3.06 20.37 -8.68
N LEU A 288 -2.58 20.78 -9.85
CA LEU A 288 -2.11 22.17 -10.09
C LEU A 288 -3.26 23.17 -9.97
N SER A 289 -4.42 22.86 -10.57
CA SER A 289 -5.62 23.70 -10.49
C SER A 289 -6.05 23.96 -9.05
N PHE A 290 -5.89 23.00 -8.14
CA PHE A 290 -6.16 23.24 -6.73
C PHE A 290 -5.32 24.38 -6.16
N PHE A 291 -4.03 24.41 -6.43
CA PHE A 291 -3.15 25.46 -5.92
C PHE A 291 -3.45 26.82 -6.54
N ASP A 292 -3.69 26.86 -7.85
CA ASP A 292 -4.08 28.10 -8.53
C ASP A 292 -5.35 28.70 -7.95
N GLU A 293 -6.42 27.91 -7.81
CA GLU A 293 -7.71 28.40 -7.30
C GLU A 293 -7.62 28.76 -5.80
N HIS A 294 -6.90 27.95 -5.02
CA HIS A 294 -6.85 28.14 -3.57
C HIS A 294 -6.03 29.36 -3.17
N TYR A 295 -4.87 29.58 -3.78
CA TYR A 295 -3.96 30.65 -3.40
C TYR A 295 -4.19 31.95 -4.17
N LEU A 296 -4.73 31.92 -5.37
CA LEU A 296 -5.11 33.14 -6.09
C LEU A 296 -6.21 33.92 -5.35
N SER A 297 -7.14 33.22 -4.70
CA SER A 297 -8.18 33.87 -3.89
C SER A 297 -7.61 34.60 -2.66
N LEU A 298 -6.42 34.19 -2.16
CA LEU A 298 -5.76 34.84 -1.04
C LEU A 298 -4.94 36.08 -1.43
N ILE A 299 -4.53 36.20 -2.69
CA ILE A 299 -3.78 37.35 -3.20
C ILE A 299 -4.71 38.56 -3.41
N HIS A 300 -5.99 38.36 -3.54
CA HIS A 300 -7.00 39.39 -3.74
C HIS A 300 -7.72 39.86 -2.45
N ILE A 301 -7.29 39.36 -1.30
CA ILE A 301 -7.68 39.84 0.02
C ILE A 301 -6.67 40.87 0.50
#